data_eb84717025e6df76281033a1d17d818d
#
_entry.id   eb84717025e6df76281033a1d17d818d
#
_cell.length_a   1.000
_cell.length_b   1.000
_cell.length_c   1.000
_cell.angle_alpha   90.00
_cell.angle_beta   90.00
_cell.angle_gamma   90.00
#
_symmetry.space_group_name_H-M   'P 1'
#
loop_
_entity.id
_entity.type
_entity.pdbx_description
1 polymer ?
#
loop_
_entity_poly.entity_id
_entity_poly.type
_entity_poly.pdbx_seq_one_letter_code
_entity_poly.pdbx_strand_id
1 'polypeptide(L)'
;MLQKVTGIVVRTVNYGESNKVVTLFTEELGKVAIMARGAKKPGSRFHASSQPFVEGVYIFPSSRGLAQLKSSDVMTSYPEIRKDVERMAYAMYWLELVDRSVEDRVQNRPLFRILRDALQALNAGMDADVITHYVELRILHLLGVAPVLTGCVRCGDVTDPMYFSVASGGFLCARHPEEGVILLSERLAKLLYLMSKHELSEFRNVPLSDESRVLLRQLFDAYMESYSGLRLKTKRVLDQMIRLHLNED
;
A
#
# COMPACT_ATOMS: atom_id res chain seq x y z
N MET A 1 -8.45 -28.79 -12.64
CA MET A 1 -7.32 -28.15 -13.36
C MET A 1 -6.41 -27.49 -12.31
N LEU A 2 -5.09 -27.57 -12.45
CA LEU A 2 -4.15 -26.85 -11.58
C LEU A 2 -3.97 -25.42 -12.12
N GLN A 3 -3.90 -24.46 -11.20
CA GLN A 3 -3.57 -23.08 -11.48
C GLN A 3 -2.15 -22.79 -10.97
N LYS A 4 -1.36 -22.10 -11.77
CA LYS A 4 -0.03 -21.59 -11.42
C LYS A 4 -0.11 -20.08 -11.48
N VAL A 5 0.19 -19.41 -10.38
CA VAL A 5 0.07 -17.94 -10.26
C VAL A 5 1.31 -17.35 -9.62
N THR A 6 1.63 -16.12 -10.00
CA THR A 6 2.59 -15.27 -9.27
C THR A 6 1.80 -14.44 -8.26
N GLY A 7 2.20 -14.46 -6.98
CA GLY A 7 1.45 -13.79 -5.93
C GLY A 7 2.31 -13.29 -4.79
N ILE A 8 1.80 -12.27 -4.11
CA ILE A 8 2.35 -11.71 -2.87
C ILE A 8 1.41 -12.09 -1.73
N VAL A 9 1.95 -12.60 -0.63
CA VAL A 9 1.17 -12.91 0.57
C VAL A 9 0.73 -11.62 1.25
N VAL A 10 -0.55 -11.28 1.16
CA VAL A 10 -1.11 -10.06 1.78
C VAL A 10 -1.67 -10.30 3.17
N ARG A 11 -2.11 -11.53 3.46
CA ARG A 11 -2.62 -11.90 4.79
C ARG A 11 -2.41 -13.36 5.09
N THR A 12 -2.16 -13.64 6.36
CA THR A 12 -2.02 -15.02 6.87
C THR A 12 -2.81 -15.16 8.17
N VAL A 13 -3.59 -16.25 8.26
CA VAL A 13 -4.37 -16.59 9.46
C VAL A 13 -4.07 -18.03 9.85
N ASN A 14 -3.80 -18.28 11.13
CA ASN A 14 -3.64 -19.62 11.66
C ASN A 14 -4.97 -20.38 11.59
N TYR A 15 -4.94 -21.64 11.16
CA TYR A 15 -6.10 -22.50 11.06
C TYR A 15 -5.80 -23.87 11.67
N GLY A 16 -6.50 -24.19 12.75
CA GLY A 16 -6.20 -25.38 13.54
C GLY A 16 -4.77 -25.40 14.09
N GLU A 17 -4.29 -26.58 14.42
CA GLU A 17 -2.99 -26.74 15.09
C GLU A 17 -1.79 -26.47 14.19
N SER A 18 -1.84 -26.86 12.93
CA SER A 18 -0.66 -26.86 12.04
C SER A 18 -0.82 -26.12 10.72
N ASN A 19 -2.02 -25.64 10.37
CA ASN A 19 -2.30 -25.08 9.07
C ASN A 19 -2.34 -23.55 9.10
N LYS A 20 -2.24 -22.94 7.91
CA LYS A 20 -2.49 -21.52 7.69
C LYS A 20 -3.46 -21.33 6.51
N VAL A 21 -4.34 -20.35 6.61
CA VAL A 21 -5.01 -19.77 5.46
C VAL A 21 -4.16 -18.58 5.00
N VAL A 22 -3.72 -18.64 3.77
CA VAL A 22 -2.87 -17.62 3.14
C VAL A 22 -3.69 -16.92 2.08
N THR A 23 -3.82 -15.59 2.21
CA THR A 23 -4.42 -14.75 1.18
C THR A 23 -3.31 -14.20 0.31
N LEU A 24 -3.36 -14.54 -0.97
CA LEU A 24 -2.46 -14.04 -2.00
C LEU A 24 -3.15 -12.92 -2.77
N PHE A 25 -2.44 -11.85 -3.07
CA PHE A 25 -2.78 -10.97 -4.16
C PHE A 25 -1.94 -11.40 -5.36
N THR A 26 -2.59 -11.83 -6.43
CA THR A 26 -1.94 -12.47 -7.58
C THR A 26 -2.05 -11.64 -8.84
N GLU A 27 -1.06 -11.76 -9.72
CA GLU A 27 -1.06 -11.06 -11.00
C GLU A 27 -2.16 -11.56 -11.94
N GLU A 28 -2.46 -12.88 -11.90
CA GLU A 28 -3.35 -13.55 -12.85
C GLU A 28 -4.81 -13.61 -12.40
N LEU A 29 -5.06 -13.75 -11.09
CA LEU A 29 -6.39 -14.06 -10.55
C LEU A 29 -6.91 -13.02 -9.55
N GLY A 30 -6.16 -11.94 -9.27
CA GLY A 30 -6.49 -11.03 -8.19
C GLY A 30 -6.30 -11.68 -6.82
N LYS A 31 -7.14 -11.32 -5.85
CA LYS A 31 -7.03 -11.82 -4.48
C LYS A 31 -7.62 -13.23 -4.34
N VAL A 32 -6.84 -14.17 -3.83
CA VAL A 32 -7.26 -15.56 -3.61
C VAL A 32 -6.80 -16.08 -2.25
N ALA A 33 -7.66 -16.80 -1.55
CA ALA A 33 -7.33 -17.50 -0.33
C ALA A 33 -7.02 -18.99 -0.61
N ILE A 34 -5.94 -19.48 -0.01
CA ILE A 34 -5.51 -20.88 -0.14
C ILE A 34 -5.15 -21.48 1.22
N MET A 35 -5.34 -22.79 1.39
CA MET A 35 -4.98 -23.53 2.59
C MET A 35 -3.55 -24.09 2.45
N ALA A 36 -2.62 -23.61 3.25
CA ALA A 36 -1.28 -24.16 3.38
C ALA A 36 -1.25 -25.17 4.56
N ARG A 37 -1.45 -26.46 4.23
CA ARG A 37 -1.46 -27.51 5.26
C ARG A 37 -0.07 -27.73 5.84
N GLY A 38 -0.01 -27.84 7.16
CA GLY A 38 1.24 -28.06 7.89
C GLY A 38 2.19 -26.86 7.91
N ALA A 39 1.79 -25.68 7.42
CA ALA A 39 2.67 -24.52 7.30
C ALA A 39 3.24 -23.99 8.64
N LYS A 40 2.63 -24.37 9.78
CA LYS A 40 3.12 -24.03 11.13
C LYS A 40 4.15 -25.03 11.67
N LYS A 41 4.25 -26.23 11.07
CA LYS A 41 5.17 -27.27 11.56
C LYS A 41 6.62 -26.85 11.29
N PRO A 42 7.56 -27.11 12.21
CA PRO A 42 8.99 -26.98 11.94
C PRO A 42 9.38 -27.75 10.66
N GLY A 43 10.23 -27.14 9.82
CA GLY A 43 10.68 -27.77 8.57
C GLY A 43 9.62 -27.88 7.47
N SER A 44 8.44 -27.28 7.64
CA SER A 44 7.42 -27.29 6.60
C SER A 44 7.89 -26.58 5.33
N ARG A 45 7.71 -27.25 4.18
CA ARG A 45 7.99 -26.67 2.85
C ARG A 45 7.18 -25.39 2.55
N PHE A 46 6.08 -25.15 3.27
CA PHE A 46 5.23 -23.99 3.10
C PHE A 46 5.47 -22.90 4.16
N HIS A 47 6.40 -23.13 5.10
CA HIS A 47 6.65 -22.16 6.17
C HIS A 47 7.07 -20.79 5.61
N ALA A 48 8.12 -20.76 4.79
CA ALA A 48 8.66 -19.54 4.20
C ALA A 48 7.65 -18.86 3.27
N SER A 49 7.06 -19.62 2.34
CA SER A 49 6.12 -19.11 1.33
C SER A 49 4.76 -18.67 1.88
N SER A 50 4.46 -18.92 3.16
CA SER A 50 3.23 -18.47 3.82
C SER A 50 3.42 -17.27 4.73
N GLN A 51 4.58 -16.63 4.71
CA GLN A 51 4.84 -15.42 5.50
C GLN A 51 4.34 -14.16 4.76
N PRO A 52 3.88 -13.12 5.48
CA PRO A 52 3.50 -11.85 4.86
C PRO A 52 4.61 -11.28 3.96
N PHE A 53 4.21 -10.52 2.95
CA PHE A 53 5.01 -9.89 1.88
C PHE A 53 5.97 -10.81 1.11
N VAL A 54 5.91 -12.13 1.30
CA VAL A 54 6.63 -13.06 0.41
C VAL A 54 5.99 -13.05 -0.96
N GLU A 55 6.79 -12.80 -1.99
CA GLU A 55 6.43 -12.98 -3.39
C GLU A 55 6.93 -14.33 -3.88
N GLY A 56 6.08 -15.06 -4.60
CA GLY A 56 6.42 -16.39 -5.08
C GLY A 56 5.46 -16.89 -6.14
N VAL A 57 5.78 -18.08 -6.65
CA VAL A 57 4.91 -18.85 -7.53
C VAL A 57 4.15 -19.88 -6.71
N TYR A 58 2.82 -19.92 -6.86
CA TYR A 58 1.93 -20.79 -6.09
C TYR A 58 1.12 -21.68 -7.03
N ILE A 59 1.05 -22.99 -6.71
CA ILE A 59 0.29 -23.97 -7.49
C ILE A 59 -0.79 -24.60 -6.61
N PHE A 60 -2.04 -24.49 -7.04
CA PHE A 60 -3.19 -25.02 -6.35
C PHE A 60 -4.30 -25.42 -7.35
N PRO A 61 -5.23 -26.35 -7.01
CA PRO A 61 -6.34 -26.68 -7.90
C PRO A 61 -7.33 -25.52 -8.02
N SER A 62 -7.92 -25.37 -9.21
CA SER A 62 -9.06 -24.48 -9.38
C SER A 62 -10.20 -24.95 -8.50
N SER A 63 -10.73 -24.05 -7.64
CA SER A 63 -11.82 -24.35 -6.71
C SER A 63 -12.70 -23.12 -6.53
N ARG A 64 -14.01 -23.32 -6.33
CA ARG A 64 -14.93 -22.24 -5.91
C ARG A 64 -14.73 -21.84 -4.44
N GLY A 65 -14.19 -22.74 -3.62
CA GLY A 65 -13.89 -22.53 -2.20
C GLY A 65 -12.40 -22.41 -1.93
N LEU A 66 -11.99 -22.70 -0.68
CA LEU A 66 -10.63 -22.64 -0.21
C LEU A 66 -9.82 -23.79 -0.82
N ALA A 67 -8.97 -23.49 -1.81
CA ALA A 67 -8.10 -24.48 -2.45
C ALA A 67 -6.93 -24.85 -1.56
N GLN A 68 -6.46 -26.10 -1.66
CA GLN A 68 -5.26 -26.55 -0.96
C GLN A 68 -4.00 -26.24 -1.78
N LEU A 69 -3.04 -25.56 -1.19
CA LEU A 69 -1.70 -25.33 -1.76
C LEU A 69 -1.00 -26.67 -2.04
N LYS A 70 -0.56 -26.89 -3.27
CA LYS A 70 0.16 -28.09 -3.72
C LYS A 70 1.67 -27.88 -3.75
N SER A 71 2.09 -26.72 -4.28
CA SER A 71 3.50 -26.35 -4.37
C SER A 71 3.63 -24.82 -4.31
N SER A 72 4.78 -24.38 -3.84
CA SER A 72 5.17 -22.97 -3.83
C SER A 72 6.67 -22.82 -3.95
N ASP A 73 7.10 -21.82 -4.73
CA ASP A 73 8.49 -21.41 -4.87
C ASP A 73 8.60 -19.94 -4.48
N VAL A 74 9.46 -19.63 -3.51
CA VAL A 74 9.71 -18.25 -3.07
C VAL A 74 10.62 -17.57 -4.09
N MET A 75 10.16 -16.44 -4.65
CA MET A 75 10.95 -15.59 -5.54
C MET A 75 11.75 -14.57 -4.73
N THR A 76 11.09 -13.89 -3.78
CA THR A 76 11.73 -12.98 -2.85
C THR A 76 10.97 -12.92 -1.53
N SER A 77 11.71 -12.68 -0.44
CA SER A 77 11.15 -12.49 0.91
C SER A 77 11.42 -11.10 1.47
N TYR A 78 12.03 -10.20 0.65
CA TYR A 78 12.38 -8.84 1.03
C TYR A 78 13.16 -8.77 2.36
N PRO A 79 14.40 -9.27 2.41
CA PRO A 79 15.15 -9.49 3.65
C PRO A 79 15.42 -8.21 4.43
N GLU A 80 15.62 -7.06 3.76
CA GLU A 80 15.90 -5.81 4.44
C GLU A 80 14.65 -5.23 5.14
N ILE A 81 13.44 -5.50 4.61
CA ILE A 81 12.18 -5.19 5.30
C ILE A 81 12.07 -6.01 6.59
N ARG A 82 12.49 -7.29 6.58
CA ARG A 82 12.38 -8.18 7.75
C ARG A 82 13.33 -7.85 8.89
N LYS A 83 14.44 -7.17 8.61
CA LYS A 83 15.45 -6.76 9.59
C LYS A 83 15.07 -5.48 10.33
N ASP A 84 14.11 -4.73 9.80
CA ASP A 84 13.75 -3.39 10.25
C ASP A 84 12.26 -3.36 10.61
N VAL A 85 11.98 -3.10 11.89
CA VAL A 85 10.62 -3.14 12.44
C VAL A 85 9.76 -2.03 11.85
N GLU A 86 10.34 -0.86 11.58
CA GLU A 86 9.64 0.27 10.98
C GLU A 86 9.27 -0.04 9.51
N ARG A 87 10.24 -0.50 8.71
CA ARG A 87 9.96 -0.94 7.32
C ARG A 87 8.90 -2.04 7.29
N MET A 88 8.94 -2.96 8.26
CA MET A 88 7.94 -4.00 8.37
C MET A 88 6.55 -3.44 8.65
N ALA A 89 6.43 -2.40 9.50
CA ALA A 89 5.15 -1.76 9.78
C ALA A 89 4.57 -1.07 8.53
N TYR A 90 5.39 -0.36 7.75
CA TYR A 90 4.97 0.21 6.46
C TYR A 90 4.50 -0.87 5.47
N ALA A 91 5.30 -1.92 5.29
CA ALA A 91 4.93 -3.03 4.40
C ALA A 91 3.61 -3.68 4.82
N MET A 92 3.41 -3.96 6.12
CA MET A 92 2.16 -4.52 6.64
C MET A 92 0.96 -3.60 6.43
N TYR A 93 1.16 -2.29 6.53
CA TYR A 93 0.13 -1.30 6.22
C TYR A 93 -0.30 -1.40 4.75
N TRP A 94 0.64 -1.44 3.80
CA TRP A 94 0.32 -1.55 2.37
C TRP A 94 -0.36 -2.88 2.03
N LEU A 95 0.04 -3.99 2.67
CA LEU A 95 -0.62 -5.28 2.49
C LEU A 95 -2.09 -5.23 2.93
N GLU A 96 -2.38 -4.67 4.11
CA GLU A 96 -3.77 -4.53 4.57
C GLU A 96 -4.55 -3.57 3.70
N LEU A 97 -3.95 -2.45 3.28
CA LEU A 97 -4.56 -1.48 2.38
C LEU A 97 -5.00 -2.14 1.06
N VAL A 98 -4.13 -2.93 0.43
CA VAL A 98 -4.46 -3.70 -0.78
C VAL A 98 -5.52 -4.78 -0.48
N ASP A 99 -5.35 -5.58 0.60
CA ASP A 99 -6.32 -6.64 0.95
C ASP A 99 -7.74 -6.09 1.13
N ARG A 100 -7.88 -4.86 1.66
CA ARG A 100 -9.16 -4.21 1.91
C ARG A 100 -9.73 -3.44 0.71
N SER A 101 -8.89 -3.08 -0.25
CA SER A 101 -9.30 -2.27 -1.41
C SER A 101 -9.75 -3.10 -2.61
N VAL A 102 -9.44 -4.40 -2.65
CA VAL A 102 -9.74 -5.26 -3.80
C VAL A 102 -10.75 -6.34 -3.45
N GLU A 103 -11.62 -6.65 -4.42
CA GLU A 103 -12.54 -7.78 -4.33
C GLU A 103 -11.81 -9.11 -4.61
N ASP A 104 -12.37 -10.20 -4.05
CA ASP A 104 -11.84 -11.54 -4.27
C ASP A 104 -11.98 -11.95 -5.74
N ARG A 105 -10.92 -12.49 -6.32
CA ARG A 105 -10.86 -13.02 -7.69
C ARG A 105 -11.10 -11.98 -8.80
N VAL A 106 -10.99 -10.70 -8.49
CA VAL A 106 -10.97 -9.61 -9.48
C VAL A 106 -9.51 -9.28 -9.79
N GLN A 107 -9.10 -9.59 -11.03
CA GLN A 107 -7.74 -9.34 -11.49
C GLN A 107 -7.45 -7.83 -11.55
N ASN A 108 -6.31 -7.42 -10.98
CA ASN A 108 -5.81 -6.05 -11.08
C ASN A 108 -4.28 -6.05 -11.21
N ARG A 109 -3.79 -6.27 -12.43
CA ARG A 109 -2.35 -6.28 -12.73
C ARG A 109 -1.64 -4.97 -12.41
N PRO A 110 -2.21 -3.78 -12.71
CA PRO A 110 -1.57 -2.53 -12.33
C PRO A 110 -1.31 -2.43 -10.83
N LEU A 111 -2.31 -2.72 -9.99
CA LEU A 111 -2.16 -2.67 -8.54
C LEU A 111 -1.17 -3.74 -8.03
N PHE A 112 -1.15 -4.93 -8.63
CA PHE A 112 -0.17 -5.96 -8.29
C PHE A 112 1.26 -5.44 -8.51
N ARG A 113 1.53 -4.78 -9.64
CA ARG A 113 2.84 -4.18 -9.93
C ARG A 113 3.17 -3.07 -8.94
N ILE A 114 2.22 -2.18 -8.63
CA ILE A 114 2.41 -1.12 -7.65
C ILE A 114 2.83 -1.69 -6.29
N LEU A 115 2.14 -2.71 -5.78
CA LEU A 115 2.51 -3.35 -4.51
C LEU A 115 3.90 -3.97 -4.55
N ARG A 116 4.21 -4.72 -5.62
CA ARG A 116 5.53 -5.32 -5.83
C ARG A 116 6.64 -4.28 -5.87
N ASP A 117 6.46 -3.23 -6.68
CA ASP A 117 7.44 -2.17 -6.86
C ASP A 117 7.63 -1.38 -5.55
N ALA A 118 6.56 -1.15 -4.76
CA ALA A 118 6.63 -0.55 -3.43
C ALA A 118 7.46 -1.40 -2.46
N LEU A 119 7.24 -2.71 -2.40
CA LEU A 119 8.02 -3.63 -1.55
C LEU A 119 9.49 -3.69 -2.00
N GLN A 120 9.75 -3.71 -3.31
CA GLN A 120 11.12 -3.69 -3.84
C GLN A 120 11.83 -2.37 -3.51
N ALA A 121 11.15 -1.24 -3.68
CA ALA A 121 11.69 0.08 -3.37
C ALA A 121 12.03 0.24 -1.88
N LEU A 122 11.13 -0.21 -0.99
CA LEU A 122 11.35 -0.21 0.46
C LEU A 122 12.53 -1.11 0.85
N ASN A 123 12.60 -2.31 0.27
CA ASN A 123 13.70 -3.23 0.51
C ASN A 123 15.05 -2.67 0.02
N ALA A 124 15.03 -1.82 -1.01
CA ALA A 124 16.21 -1.10 -1.53
C ALA A 124 16.55 0.18 -0.75
N GLY A 125 15.76 0.55 0.28
CA GLY A 125 16.02 1.69 1.14
C GLY A 125 15.45 3.02 0.66
N MET A 126 14.50 3.00 -0.28
CA MET A 126 13.75 4.20 -0.66
C MET A 126 12.90 4.69 0.53
N ASP A 127 12.68 6.00 0.58
CA ASP A 127 11.90 6.68 1.61
C ASP A 127 10.49 6.09 1.75
N ALA A 128 10.17 5.60 2.95
CA ALA A 128 8.93 4.88 3.22
C ALA A 128 7.67 5.78 3.15
N ASP A 129 7.78 7.07 3.51
CA ASP A 129 6.66 8.02 3.39
C ASP A 129 6.34 8.32 1.93
N VAL A 130 7.39 8.55 1.11
CA VAL A 130 7.21 8.77 -0.33
C VAL A 130 6.49 7.59 -0.98
N ILE A 131 6.92 6.36 -0.65
CA ILE A 131 6.29 5.14 -1.16
C ILE A 131 4.84 5.05 -0.67
N THR A 132 4.60 5.34 0.63
CA THR A 132 3.28 5.24 1.24
C THR A 132 2.28 6.16 0.55
N HIS A 133 2.60 7.45 0.41
CA HIS A 133 1.70 8.40 -0.23
C HIS A 133 1.47 8.07 -1.72
N TYR A 134 2.48 7.52 -2.39
CA TYR A 134 2.30 6.99 -3.74
C TYR A 134 1.29 5.83 -3.78
N VAL A 135 1.42 4.84 -2.91
CA VAL A 135 0.50 3.69 -2.82
C VAL A 135 -0.91 4.15 -2.46
N GLU A 136 -1.06 5.05 -1.50
CA GLU A 136 -2.34 5.63 -1.08
C GLU A 136 -3.04 6.33 -2.25
N LEU A 137 -2.34 7.16 -3.03
CA LEU A 137 -2.89 7.80 -4.23
C LEU A 137 -3.39 6.78 -5.26
N ARG A 138 -2.66 5.68 -5.47
CA ARG A 138 -3.07 4.62 -6.40
C ARG A 138 -4.31 3.88 -5.90
N ILE A 139 -4.43 3.65 -4.60
CA ILE A 139 -5.61 3.04 -4.00
C ILE A 139 -6.81 3.99 -4.09
N LEU A 140 -6.66 5.28 -3.78
CA LEU A 140 -7.72 6.28 -3.93
C LEU A 140 -8.21 6.36 -5.39
N HIS A 141 -7.30 6.24 -6.35
CA HIS A 141 -7.65 6.18 -7.78
C HIS A 141 -8.45 4.90 -8.12
N LEU A 142 -8.02 3.74 -7.60
CA LEU A 142 -8.74 2.48 -7.76
C LEU A 142 -10.17 2.57 -7.20
N LEU A 143 -10.33 3.22 -6.06
CA LEU A 143 -11.64 3.41 -5.40
C LEU A 143 -12.51 4.48 -6.09
N GLY A 144 -11.98 5.20 -7.09
CA GLY A 144 -12.69 6.26 -7.80
C GLY A 144 -12.83 7.57 -7.02
N VAL A 145 -12.03 7.74 -5.96
CA VAL A 145 -12.07 8.90 -5.05
C VAL A 145 -10.72 9.63 -4.96
N ALA A 146 -9.91 9.53 -6.00
CA ALA A 146 -8.61 10.21 -6.03
C ALA A 146 -8.77 11.73 -5.99
N PRO A 147 -7.89 12.46 -5.25
CA PRO A 147 -7.93 13.91 -5.23
C PRO A 147 -7.61 14.51 -6.61
N VAL A 148 -8.22 15.64 -6.90
CA VAL A 148 -7.90 16.46 -8.08
C VAL A 148 -6.61 17.22 -7.81
N LEU A 149 -5.51 16.80 -8.46
CA LEU A 149 -4.17 17.36 -8.27
C LEU A 149 -3.65 18.08 -9.53
N THR A 150 -4.50 18.25 -10.55
CA THR A 150 -4.11 18.88 -11.83
C THR A 150 -4.35 20.39 -11.88
N GLY A 151 -4.90 20.96 -10.84
CA GLY A 151 -5.24 22.38 -10.70
C GLY A 151 -6.38 22.57 -9.71
N CYS A 152 -6.83 23.80 -9.55
CA CYS A 152 -7.94 24.15 -8.66
C CYS A 152 -9.22 23.42 -9.04
N VAL A 153 -9.86 22.70 -8.09
CA VAL A 153 -11.11 21.96 -8.34
C VAL A 153 -12.27 22.85 -8.77
N ARG A 154 -12.22 24.18 -8.48
CA ARG A 154 -13.28 25.13 -8.82
C ARG A 154 -13.12 25.75 -10.21
N CYS A 155 -11.88 26.07 -10.63
CA CYS A 155 -11.64 26.83 -11.87
C CYS A 155 -10.54 26.25 -12.77
N GLY A 156 -9.87 25.17 -12.36
CA GLY A 156 -8.79 24.56 -13.14
C GLY A 156 -7.45 25.32 -13.12
N ASP A 157 -7.37 26.46 -12.42
CA ASP A 157 -6.13 27.23 -12.33
C ASP A 157 -5.01 26.43 -11.69
N VAL A 158 -3.79 26.61 -12.20
CA VAL A 158 -2.58 25.89 -11.75
C VAL A 158 -1.56 26.83 -11.10
N THR A 159 -1.92 28.11 -10.88
CA THR A 159 -1.01 29.11 -10.31
C THR A 159 -0.94 29.02 -8.79
N ASP A 160 0.23 29.38 -8.25
CA ASP A 160 0.48 29.45 -6.82
C ASP A 160 -0.14 30.72 -6.18
N PRO A 161 -0.44 30.67 -4.87
CA PRO A 161 -0.32 29.53 -3.96
C PRO A 161 -1.43 28.50 -4.15
N MET A 162 -1.08 27.21 -3.93
CA MET A 162 -2.02 26.10 -3.92
C MET A 162 -2.35 25.68 -2.50
N TYR A 163 -3.63 25.51 -2.24
CA TYR A 163 -4.16 24.93 -1.02
C TYR A 163 -4.68 23.52 -1.33
N PHE A 164 -4.69 22.64 -0.35
CA PHE A 164 -5.38 21.37 -0.45
C PHE A 164 -6.62 21.39 0.45
N SER A 165 -7.76 21.13 -0.14
CA SER A 165 -9.03 20.97 0.57
C SER A 165 -9.45 19.52 0.57
N VAL A 166 -9.56 18.92 1.77
CA VAL A 166 -10.17 17.59 1.92
C VAL A 166 -11.63 17.64 1.54
N ALA A 167 -12.37 18.67 1.99
CA ALA A 167 -13.79 18.83 1.71
C ALA A 167 -14.11 18.99 0.22
N SER A 168 -13.29 19.75 -0.51
CA SER A 168 -13.44 19.93 -1.97
C SER A 168 -12.77 18.82 -2.80
N GLY A 169 -12.03 17.91 -2.17
CA GLY A 169 -11.43 16.74 -2.83
C GLY A 169 -10.20 17.05 -3.70
N GLY A 170 -9.38 18.06 -3.37
CA GLY A 170 -8.17 18.37 -4.14
C GLY A 170 -7.64 19.78 -3.97
N PHE A 171 -6.91 20.25 -4.98
CA PHE A 171 -6.28 21.56 -4.96
C PHE A 171 -7.29 22.71 -5.08
N LEU A 172 -7.00 23.81 -4.37
CA LEU A 172 -7.67 25.11 -4.51
C LEU A 172 -6.63 26.20 -4.74
N CYS A 173 -6.94 27.18 -5.59
CA CYS A 173 -6.13 28.39 -5.76
C CYS A 173 -6.56 29.50 -4.78
N ALA A 174 -5.73 30.53 -4.62
CA ALA A 174 -6.00 31.65 -3.71
C ALA A 174 -7.31 32.42 -3.98
N ARG A 175 -7.88 32.31 -5.19
CA ARG A 175 -9.17 32.89 -5.54
C ARG A 175 -10.38 32.17 -4.99
N HIS A 176 -10.19 30.94 -4.52
CA HIS A 176 -11.25 30.09 -3.97
C HIS A 176 -10.92 29.68 -2.53
N PRO A 177 -10.94 30.66 -1.59
CA PRO A 177 -10.66 30.38 -0.18
C PRO A 177 -11.74 29.48 0.41
N GLU A 178 -11.31 28.58 1.30
CA GLU A 178 -12.18 27.68 2.05
C GLU A 178 -11.60 27.47 3.44
N GLU A 179 -12.42 27.24 4.45
CA GLU A 179 -11.94 26.94 5.80
C GLU A 179 -11.37 25.54 5.88
N GLY A 180 -10.37 25.33 6.77
CA GLY A 180 -9.76 24.02 6.99
C GLY A 180 -8.87 23.52 5.86
N VAL A 181 -8.45 24.41 4.95
CA VAL A 181 -7.51 24.07 3.88
C VAL A 181 -6.06 24.00 4.39
N ILE A 182 -5.26 23.18 3.74
CA ILE A 182 -3.83 23.03 4.01
C ILE A 182 -3.06 23.82 2.94
N LEU A 183 -2.28 24.81 3.36
CA LEU A 183 -1.37 25.52 2.45
C LEU A 183 -0.20 24.59 2.09
N LEU A 184 0.01 24.38 0.81
CA LEU A 184 1.12 23.59 0.27
C LEU A 184 2.21 24.51 -0.26
N SER A 185 3.48 24.15 -0.01
CA SER A 185 4.56 24.74 -0.78
C SER A 185 4.46 24.30 -2.25
N GLU A 186 4.96 25.13 -3.17
CA GLU A 186 5.05 24.81 -4.60
C GLU A 186 5.65 23.42 -4.83
N ARG A 187 6.72 23.10 -4.09
CA ARG A 187 7.40 21.81 -4.15
C ARG A 187 6.48 20.64 -3.79
N LEU A 188 5.69 20.76 -2.71
CA LEU A 188 4.77 19.68 -2.29
C LEU A 188 3.59 19.54 -3.24
N ALA A 189 3.01 20.66 -3.71
CA ALA A 189 1.95 20.62 -4.70
C ALA A 189 2.43 19.94 -5.99
N LYS A 190 3.63 20.29 -6.48
CA LYS A 190 4.27 19.66 -7.63
C LYS A 190 4.56 18.17 -7.39
N LEU A 191 5.04 17.79 -6.20
CA LEU A 191 5.28 16.39 -5.85
C LEU A 191 3.99 15.57 -5.92
N LEU A 192 2.90 16.03 -5.31
CA LEU A 192 1.60 15.35 -5.35
C LEU A 192 1.07 15.21 -6.78
N TYR A 193 1.17 16.29 -7.58
CA TYR A 193 0.83 16.24 -9.00
C TYR A 193 1.64 15.17 -9.74
N LEU A 194 2.97 15.18 -9.60
CA LEU A 194 3.85 14.21 -10.27
C LEU A 194 3.56 12.78 -9.82
N MET A 195 3.36 12.54 -8.50
CA MET A 195 2.97 11.23 -7.99
C MET A 195 1.67 10.70 -8.61
N SER A 196 0.74 11.58 -9.01
CA SER A 196 -0.49 11.17 -9.69
C SER A 196 -0.27 10.74 -11.15
N LYS A 197 0.85 11.12 -11.77
CA LYS A 197 1.11 10.94 -13.22
C LYS A 197 2.22 9.94 -13.54
N HIS A 198 3.19 9.80 -12.66
CA HIS A 198 4.44 9.09 -12.92
C HIS A 198 4.56 7.79 -12.12
N GLU A 199 5.52 6.96 -12.48
CA GLU A 199 5.80 5.69 -11.80
C GLU A 199 6.66 5.90 -10.55
N LEU A 200 6.57 4.98 -9.58
CA LEU A 200 7.27 5.07 -8.30
C LEU A 200 8.79 5.24 -8.45
N SER A 201 9.37 4.62 -9.47
CA SER A 201 10.82 4.65 -9.73
C SER A 201 11.38 6.06 -9.96
N GLU A 202 10.56 7.02 -10.36
CA GLU A 202 10.96 8.40 -10.60
C GLU A 202 11.15 9.20 -9.31
N PHE A 203 10.66 8.69 -8.17
CA PHE A 203 10.69 9.36 -6.87
C PHE A 203 11.80 8.86 -5.92
N ARG A 204 12.76 8.05 -6.40
CA ARG A 204 13.78 7.41 -5.56
C ARG A 204 14.60 8.37 -4.69
N ASN A 205 14.83 9.59 -5.16
CA ASN A 205 15.71 10.57 -4.51
C ASN A 205 14.96 11.86 -4.16
N VAL A 206 13.67 11.77 -3.84
CA VAL A 206 12.89 12.93 -3.40
C VAL A 206 13.14 13.15 -1.90
N PRO A 207 13.88 14.22 -1.51
CA PRO A 207 14.06 14.51 -0.11
C PRO A 207 12.80 15.18 0.45
N LEU A 208 12.31 14.68 1.58
CA LEU A 208 11.25 15.29 2.37
C LEU A 208 11.84 15.87 3.65
N SER A 209 11.52 17.12 4.00
CA SER A 209 11.77 17.64 5.35
C SER A 209 10.76 17.04 6.33
N ASP A 210 11.09 17.08 7.63
CA ASP A 210 10.20 16.53 8.66
C ASP A 210 8.85 17.24 8.70
N GLU A 211 8.82 18.56 8.50
CA GLU A 211 7.57 19.31 8.36
C GLU A 211 6.73 18.81 7.17
N SER A 212 7.40 18.55 6.03
CA SER A 212 6.73 18.01 4.83
C SER A 212 6.16 16.62 5.08
N ARG A 213 6.87 15.76 5.82
CA ARG A 213 6.40 14.42 6.21
C ARG A 213 5.15 14.52 7.07
N VAL A 214 5.20 15.35 8.13
CA VAL A 214 4.06 15.54 9.03
C VAL A 214 2.86 16.09 8.27
N LEU A 215 3.07 17.09 7.40
CA LEU A 215 2.00 17.69 6.62
C LEU A 215 1.35 16.69 5.65
N LEU A 216 2.16 15.93 4.90
CA LEU A 216 1.65 14.92 3.96
C LEU A 216 0.90 13.80 4.70
N ARG A 217 1.41 13.31 5.83
CA ARG A 217 0.71 12.31 6.65
C ARG A 217 -0.65 12.84 7.10
N GLN A 218 -0.72 14.06 7.66
CA GLN A 218 -1.98 14.67 8.07
C GLN A 218 -2.98 14.80 6.91
N LEU A 219 -2.49 15.23 5.75
CA LEU A 219 -3.30 15.37 4.54
C LEU A 219 -3.88 14.02 4.10
N PHE A 220 -3.02 13.01 3.96
CA PHE A 220 -3.46 11.70 3.51
C PHE A 220 -4.33 10.99 4.53
N ASP A 221 -4.05 11.11 5.83
CA ASP A 221 -4.88 10.55 6.89
C ASP A 221 -6.30 11.13 6.84
N ALA A 222 -6.42 12.46 6.78
CA ALA A 222 -7.71 13.13 6.68
C ALA A 222 -8.46 12.76 5.39
N TYR A 223 -7.74 12.67 4.28
CA TYR A 223 -8.33 12.33 2.99
C TYR A 223 -8.79 10.86 2.95
N MET A 224 -7.95 9.93 3.39
CA MET A 224 -8.28 8.51 3.47
C MET A 224 -9.47 8.25 4.40
N GLU A 225 -9.52 8.92 5.55
CA GLU A 225 -10.66 8.82 6.48
C GLU A 225 -11.96 9.31 5.83
N SER A 226 -11.91 10.43 5.11
CA SER A 226 -13.09 11.05 4.51
C SER A 226 -13.64 10.28 3.30
N TYR A 227 -12.76 9.69 2.49
CA TYR A 227 -13.15 9.20 1.16
C TYR A 227 -12.98 7.70 0.96
N SER A 228 -12.05 7.02 1.66
CA SER A 228 -11.79 5.61 1.35
C SER A 228 -12.81 4.64 1.99
N GLY A 229 -13.42 5.03 3.10
CA GLY A 229 -14.26 4.14 3.91
C GLY A 229 -13.51 2.97 4.56
N LEU A 230 -12.18 2.90 4.42
CA LEU A 230 -11.37 1.80 4.91
C LEU A 230 -11.01 1.99 6.38
N ARG A 231 -11.12 0.90 7.16
CA ARG A 231 -10.65 0.84 8.54
C ARG A 231 -9.49 -0.14 8.63
N LEU A 232 -8.27 0.39 8.83
CA LEU A 232 -7.03 -0.36 8.80
C LEU A 232 -6.42 -0.46 10.20
N LYS A 233 -6.16 -1.68 10.66
CA LYS A 233 -5.56 -1.93 11.99
C LYS A 233 -4.06 -1.64 11.97
N THR A 234 -3.39 -2.00 10.88
CA THR A 234 -1.95 -1.81 10.69
C THR A 234 -1.58 -0.34 10.62
N LYS A 235 -2.46 0.55 10.10
CA LYS A 235 -2.24 2.00 10.13
C LYS A 235 -2.05 2.53 11.55
N ARG A 236 -2.88 2.07 12.50
CA ARG A 236 -2.76 2.48 13.91
C ARG A 236 -1.42 2.05 14.53
N VAL A 237 -0.94 0.86 14.17
CA VAL A 237 0.38 0.38 14.64
C VAL A 237 1.49 1.22 14.04
N LEU A 238 1.43 1.51 12.74
CA LEU A 238 2.38 2.38 12.05
C LEU A 238 2.43 3.77 12.67
N ASP A 239 1.28 4.39 12.92
CA ASP A 239 1.20 5.73 13.53
C ASP A 239 1.78 5.76 14.95
N GLN A 240 1.58 4.69 15.74
CA GLN A 240 2.19 4.57 17.06
C GLN A 240 3.71 4.48 16.98
N MET A 241 4.25 3.71 16.05
CA MET A 241 5.70 3.58 15.86
C MET A 241 6.34 4.90 15.44
N ILE A 242 5.73 5.61 14.47
CA ILE A 242 6.20 6.92 14.01
C ILE A 242 6.24 7.92 15.16
N ARG A 243 5.20 7.95 16.01
CA ARG A 243 5.15 8.84 17.19
C ARG A 243 6.23 8.52 18.23
N LEU A 244 6.58 7.25 18.41
CA LEU A 244 7.64 6.86 19.35
C LEU A 244 9.00 7.37 18.87
N HIS A 245 9.33 7.23 17.59
CA HIS A 245 10.58 7.76 17.03
C HIS A 245 10.67 9.29 17.10
N LEU A 246 9.56 10.02 16.87
CA LEU A 246 9.54 11.48 16.98
C LEU A 246 9.71 12.01 18.41
N ASN A 247 9.56 11.16 19.43
CA ASN A 247 9.75 11.53 20.84
C ASN A 247 11.13 11.13 21.40
N GLU A 248 11.95 10.43 20.63
CA GLU A 248 13.30 10.00 21.01
C GLU A 248 14.40 10.92 20.44
N ASP A 249 14.08 11.84 19.53
CA ASP A 249 14.97 12.87 18.95
C ASP A 249 14.69 14.23 19.60
#